data_57baf45e1584c941f60db4c9583eefbe
#
_entry.id   57baf45e1584c941f60db4c9583eefbe
#
_cell.length_a   1.000
_cell.length_b   1.000
_cell.length_c   1.000
_cell.angle_alpha   90.00
_cell.angle_beta   90.00
_cell.angle_gamma   90.00
#
_symmetry.space_group_name_H-M   'P 1'
#
loop_
_entity.id
_entity.type
_entity.pdbx_description
1 polymer ?
#
loop_
_entity_poly.entity_id
_entity_poly.type
_entity_poly.pdbx_seq_one_letter_code
_entity_poly.pdbx_strand_id
1 'polypeptide(L)'
;LDSDYENERLTPEEQEAVRASKRRLLDAMVGYCRTTDCLHAYMTRYFGETAGAAAKTDGKCVGGCANCEHTFETIDVTDIARAVSRCVHDVNQHVGSGKIVKVLRGSKAQDLSYLNPESLPSFGMLDEVPEARIRDVLSQMATDGFLTIAEGRLPIVGFGPRAAETVAPEFHYDIKKIKRADARARRTPDVSTPAVGSYVPDDGDEALFQKLRALRLDIARELGKPPYIVFSDKTLRDMVRV
;
A
#
# COMPACT_ATOMS: atom_id res chain seq x y z
N LEU A 1 -6.27 -0.19 -10.72
CA LEU A 1 -6.92 0.95 -10.03
C LEU A 1 -7.35 2.06 -11.01
N ASP A 2 -6.99 1.98 -12.28
CA ASP A 2 -7.29 3.00 -13.30
C ASP A 2 -8.47 2.63 -14.20
N SER A 3 -9.13 1.53 -13.97
CA SER A 3 -10.32 1.18 -14.72
C SER A 3 -11.57 1.35 -13.87
N ASP A 4 -12.59 1.89 -14.45
CA ASP A 4 -13.99 1.64 -14.21
C ASP A 4 -14.78 2.57 -13.30
N TYR A 5 -14.29 3.77 -12.94
CA TYR A 5 -15.19 4.80 -12.45
C TYR A 5 -14.86 6.18 -13.06
N GLU A 6 -14.92 6.30 -14.36
CA GLU A 6 -15.31 7.56 -14.98
C GLU A 6 -16.78 7.79 -14.61
N ASN A 7 -16.99 8.35 -13.44
CA ASN A 7 -18.30 8.81 -13.06
C ASN A 7 -18.55 10.10 -13.86
N GLU A 8 -19.23 9.99 -14.98
CA GLU A 8 -19.58 11.11 -15.88
C GLU A 8 -20.28 12.29 -15.17
N ARG A 9 -20.66 12.10 -13.90
CA ARG A 9 -21.29 13.11 -13.05
C ARG A 9 -20.29 13.97 -12.28
N LEU A 10 -19.00 13.61 -12.27
CA LEU A 10 -17.95 14.33 -11.55
C LEU A 10 -17.14 15.17 -12.53
N THR A 11 -16.79 16.38 -12.14
CA THR A 11 -15.83 17.19 -12.86
C THR A 11 -14.43 16.53 -12.82
N PRO A 12 -13.52 16.86 -13.76
CA PRO A 12 -12.15 16.33 -13.75
C PRO A 12 -11.41 16.58 -12.43
N GLU A 13 -11.67 17.71 -11.77
CA GLU A 13 -11.09 18.07 -10.47
C GLU A 13 -11.63 17.20 -9.35
N GLU A 14 -12.93 16.93 -9.33
CA GLU A 14 -13.57 16.04 -8.36
C GLU A 14 -13.11 14.58 -8.56
N GLN A 15 -12.93 14.13 -9.80
CA GLN A 15 -12.37 12.81 -10.11
C GLN A 15 -10.95 12.67 -9.57
N GLU A 16 -10.10 13.69 -9.75
CA GLU A 16 -8.74 13.67 -9.23
C GLU A 16 -8.73 13.67 -7.68
N ALA A 17 -9.60 14.44 -7.03
CA ALA A 17 -9.76 14.44 -5.58
C ALA A 17 -10.17 13.05 -5.05
N VAL A 18 -11.07 12.35 -5.74
CA VAL A 18 -11.48 10.99 -5.41
C VAL A 18 -10.32 10.00 -5.60
N ARG A 19 -9.56 10.13 -6.70
CA ARG A 19 -8.38 9.29 -6.94
C ARG A 19 -7.31 9.50 -5.88
N ALA A 20 -7.01 10.75 -5.53
CA ALA A 20 -6.06 11.09 -4.47
C ALA A 20 -6.51 10.52 -3.11
N SER A 21 -7.80 10.62 -2.79
CA SER A 21 -8.36 10.04 -1.56
C SER A 21 -8.20 8.52 -1.53
N LYS A 22 -8.54 7.82 -2.63
CA LYS A 22 -8.37 6.36 -2.73
C LYS A 22 -6.92 5.94 -2.61
N ARG A 23 -5.99 6.73 -3.20
CA ARG A 23 -4.55 6.46 -3.09
C ARG A 23 -4.07 6.59 -1.65
N ARG A 24 -4.46 7.65 -0.92
CA ARG A 24 -4.14 7.80 0.50
C ARG A 24 -4.63 6.65 1.36
N LEU A 25 -5.86 6.16 1.12
CA LEU A 25 -6.39 4.99 1.82
C LEU A 25 -5.57 3.73 1.54
N LEU A 26 -5.18 3.53 0.27
CA LEU A 26 -4.33 2.40 -0.11
C LEU A 26 -2.95 2.51 0.55
N ASP A 27 -2.34 3.68 0.53
CA ASP A 27 -1.02 3.92 1.12
C ASP A 27 -1.05 3.69 2.65
N ALA A 28 -2.11 4.12 3.32
CA ALA A 28 -2.31 3.84 4.75
C ALA A 28 -2.42 2.33 5.03
N MET A 29 -3.15 1.58 4.19
CA MET A 29 -3.25 0.13 4.33
C MET A 29 -1.91 -0.56 4.05
N VAL A 30 -1.17 -0.13 3.02
CA VAL A 30 0.18 -0.63 2.73
C VAL A 30 1.12 -0.34 3.90
N GLY A 31 1.02 0.85 4.49
CA GLY A 31 1.78 1.25 5.67
C GLY A 31 1.47 0.33 6.87
N TYR A 32 0.20 0.06 7.14
CA TYR A 32 -0.22 -0.90 8.17
C TYR A 32 0.40 -2.29 7.98
N CYS A 33 0.44 -2.79 6.76
CA CYS A 33 1.04 -4.10 6.46
C CYS A 33 2.56 -4.12 6.63
N ARG A 34 3.22 -3.00 6.40
CA ARG A 34 4.68 -2.89 6.36
C ARG A 34 5.30 -2.41 7.65
N THR A 35 4.56 -1.71 8.51
CA THR A 35 5.09 -1.17 9.77
C THR A 35 5.67 -2.26 10.66
N THR A 36 6.76 -1.94 11.35
CA THR A 36 7.32 -2.75 12.45
C THR A 36 6.74 -2.35 13.80
N ASP A 37 6.07 -1.19 13.88
CA ASP A 37 5.38 -0.70 15.07
C ASP A 37 4.21 -1.62 15.47
N CYS A 38 3.74 -1.44 16.70
CA CYS A 38 2.51 -2.10 17.15
C CYS A 38 1.33 -1.81 16.22
N LEU A 39 0.68 -2.87 15.70
CA LEU A 39 -0.45 -2.72 14.77
C LEU A 39 -1.64 -1.99 15.39
N HIS A 40 -1.91 -2.20 16.69
CA HIS A 40 -2.97 -1.46 17.38
C HIS A 40 -2.63 0.03 17.49
N ALA A 41 -1.39 0.37 17.82
CA ALA A 41 -0.95 1.75 17.88
C ALA A 41 -0.97 2.43 16.49
N TYR A 42 -0.71 1.69 15.42
CA TYR A 42 -0.83 2.19 14.06
C TYR A 42 -2.28 2.54 13.72
N MET A 43 -3.21 1.63 14.04
CA MET A 43 -4.65 1.83 13.80
C MET A 43 -5.21 3.00 14.61
N THR A 44 -4.94 3.09 15.92
CA THR A 44 -5.44 4.18 16.75
C THR A 44 -4.91 5.53 16.27
N ARG A 45 -3.63 5.59 15.87
CA ARG A 45 -3.03 6.79 15.28
C ARG A 45 -3.69 7.20 13.97
N TYR A 46 -4.02 6.23 13.11
CA TYR A 46 -4.74 6.48 11.86
C TYR A 46 -6.11 7.13 12.08
N PHE A 47 -6.81 6.76 13.16
CA PHE A 47 -8.09 7.35 13.55
C PHE A 47 -7.95 8.62 14.42
N GLY A 48 -6.74 9.19 14.56
CA GLY A 48 -6.50 10.46 15.23
C GLY A 48 -6.27 10.37 16.72
N GLU A 49 -6.15 9.18 17.30
CA GLU A 49 -5.85 8.98 18.70
C GLU A 49 -4.32 9.04 18.92
N THR A 50 -3.84 10.10 19.56
CA THR A 50 -2.41 10.33 19.81
C THR A 50 -1.95 9.92 21.21
N ALA A 51 -2.87 9.89 22.17
CA ALA A 51 -2.59 9.53 23.54
C ALA A 51 -3.13 8.13 23.85
N GLY A 52 -2.28 7.22 24.21
CA GLY A 52 -2.72 5.90 24.67
C GLY A 52 -2.64 4.79 23.63
N ALA A 53 -1.71 4.93 22.68
CA ALA A 53 -1.35 3.83 21.82
C ALA A 53 -1.27 2.54 22.62
N ALA A 54 -2.21 1.66 22.41
CA ALA A 54 -2.44 0.35 22.98
C ALA A 54 -1.63 0.12 24.27
N ALA A 55 -2.28 0.18 25.42
CA ALA A 55 -1.63 -0.03 26.72
C ALA A 55 -0.67 -1.21 26.59
N LYS A 56 0.62 -0.98 26.87
CA LYS A 56 1.64 -2.03 26.79
C LYS A 56 1.79 -2.64 28.16
N THR A 57 1.59 -3.93 28.26
CA THR A 57 1.96 -4.73 29.42
C THR A 57 3.15 -5.59 28.99
N ASP A 58 4.28 -5.46 29.67
CA ASP A 58 5.53 -6.20 29.35
C ASP A 58 6.00 -6.03 27.90
N GLY A 59 5.85 -4.82 27.34
CA GLY A 59 6.28 -4.51 25.97
C GLY A 59 5.30 -4.95 24.88
N LYS A 60 4.24 -5.70 25.22
CA LYS A 60 3.22 -6.16 24.28
C LYS A 60 1.92 -5.36 24.45
N CYS A 61 1.20 -5.17 23.36
CA CYS A 61 -0.12 -4.56 23.44
C CYS A 61 -1.15 -5.52 24.04
N VAL A 62 -2.17 -4.96 24.69
CA VAL A 62 -3.30 -5.75 25.22
C VAL A 62 -3.98 -6.50 24.06
N GLY A 63 -4.18 -7.81 24.23
CA GLY A 63 -4.72 -8.69 23.20
C GLY A 63 -3.70 -9.23 22.19
N GLY A 64 -2.44 -8.76 22.26
CA GLY A 64 -1.35 -9.18 21.35
C GLY A 64 -1.54 -8.68 19.92
N CYS A 65 -0.46 -8.55 19.18
CA CYS A 65 -0.47 -8.40 17.72
C CYS A 65 0.81 -9.01 17.15
N ALA A 66 0.78 -9.39 15.86
CA ALA A 66 1.90 -10.04 15.20
C ALA A 66 3.23 -9.25 15.33
N ASN A 67 3.16 -7.92 15.36
CA ASN A 67 4.36 -7.09 15.50
C ASN A 67 4.90 -7.10 16.93
N CYS A 68 4.06 -7.05 17.96
CA CYS A 68 4.50 -7.16 19.35
C CYS A 68 4.96 -8.58 19.71
N GLU A 69 4.52 -9.60 18.97
CA GLU A 69 4.93 -10.99 19.14
C GLU A 69 6.16 -11.34 18.29
N HIS A 70 6.66 -10.40 17.50
CA HIS A 70 7.82 -10.58 16.61
C HIS A 70 7.73 -11.83 15.71
N THR A 71 6.56 -12.03 15.09
CA THR A 71 6.31 -13.17 14.20
C THR A 71 6.86 -12.99 12.78
N PHE A 72 7.64 -11.94 12.53
CA PHE A 72 8.22 -11.61 11.22
C PHE A 72 9.73 -11.37 11.32
N GLU A 73 10.43 -11.59 10.22
CA GLU A 73 11.84 -11.23 10.09
C GLU A 73 11.98 -9.76 9.71
N THR A 74 12.95 -9.07 10.34
CA THR A 74 13.37 -7.71 9.96
C THR A 74 14.69 -7.74 9.21
N ILE A 75 14.95 -6.63 8.53
CA ILE A 75 16.23 -6.36 7.88
C ILE A 75 16.63 -4.96 8.28
N ASP A 76 17.85 -4.86 8.85
CA ASP A 76 18.49 -3.57 9.10
C ASP A 76 18.77 -2.88 7.75
N VAL A 77 18.26 -1.67 7.63
CA VAL A 77 18.41 -0.81 6.45
C VAL A 77 18.86 0.60 6.86
N THR A 78 19.48 0.73 8.01
CA THR A 78 19.92 2.00 8.60
C THR A 78 20.81 2.77 7.63
N ASP A 79 21.81 2.11 7.03
CA ASP A 79 22.73 2.76 6.07
C ASP A 79 22.02 3.20 4.80
N ILE A 80 21.05 2.39 4.33
CA ILE A 80 20.24 2.74 3.16
C ILE A 80 19.37 3.96 3.48
N ALA A 81 18.73 4.01 4.65
CA ALA A 81 17.89 5.12 5.07
C ALA A 81 18.70 6.42 5.21
N ARG A 82 19.89 6.34 5.79
CA ARG A 82 20.82 7.48 5.89
C ARG A 82 21.26 7.98 4.51
N ALA A 83 21.61 7.07 3.59
CA ALA A 83 21.98 7.41 2.22
C ALA A 83 20.82 8.06 1.46
N VAL A 84 19.58 7.55 1.64
CA VAL A 84 18.39 8.15 1.06
C VAL A 84 18.17 9.57 1.59
N SER A 85 18.21 9.79 2.91
CA SER A 85 18.09 11.12 3.51
C SER A 85 19.17 12.08 3.01
N ARG A 86 20.43 11.61 2.90
CA ARG A 86 21.52 12.39 2.36
C ARG A 86 21.26 12.79 0.91
N CYS A 87 20.80 11.87 0.08
CA CYS A 87 20.48 12.15 -1.30
C CYS A 87 19.34 13.17 -1.44
N VAL A 88 18.28 13.06 -0.64
CA VAL A 88 17.18 14.05 -0.62
C VAL A 88 17.70 15.46 -0.27
N HIS A 89 18.63 15.54 0.66
CA HIS A 89 19.30 16.81 1.00
C HIS A 89 20.14 17.33 -0.19
N ASP A 90 20.97 16.50 -0.78
CA ASP A 90 21.91 16.88 -1.84
C ASP A 90 21.18 17.38 -3.10
N VAL A 91 20.00 16.82 -3.40
CA VAL A 91 19.13 17.25 -4.53
C VAL A 91 18.13 18.36 -4.15
N ASN A 92 18.28 18.98 -2.96
CA ASN A 92 17.44 20.07 -2.47
C ASN A 92 15.92 19.75 -2.50
N GLN A 93 15.53 18.50 -2.29
CA GLN A 93 14.12 18.09 -2.25
C GLN A 93 13.33 18.41 -3.55
N HIS A 94 13.97 18.38 -4.71
CA HIS A 94 13.35 18.81 -5.98
C HIS A 94 13.12 17.68 -6.98
N VAL A 95 13.34 16.42 -6.58
CA VAL A 95 13.23 15.28 -7.49
C VAL A 95 12.32 14.18 -6.96
N GLY A 96 11.78 13.39 -7.88
CA GLY A 96 10.96 12.23 -7.54
C GLY A 96 11.81 11.01 -7.13
N SER A 97 11.14 10.05 -6.49
CA SER A 97 11.74 8.82 -5.97
C SER A 97 12.58 8.05 -7.00
N GLY A 98 12.13 8.01 -8.26
CA GLY A 98 12.88 7.34 -9.33
C GLY A 98 14.25 7.94 -9.60
N LYS A 99 14.38 9.26 -9.52
CA LYS A 99 15.67 9.94 -9.71
C LYS A 99 16.58 9.78 -8.50
N ILE A 100 16.05 9.81 -7.29
CA ILE A 100 16.81 9.52 -6.06
C ILE A 100 17.45 8.13 -6.17
N VAL A 101 16.66 7.12 -6.57
CA VAL A 101 17.17 5.75 -6.75
C VAL A 101 18.27 5.70 -7.80
N LYS A 102 18.12 6.40 -8.93
CA LYS A 102 19.15 6.45 -9.98
C LYS A 102 20.43 7.12 -9.49
N VAL A 103 20.34 8.23 -8.74
CA VAL A 103 21.51 8.93 -8.16
C VAL A 103 22.25 8.01 -7.19
N LEU A 104 21.54 7.41 -6.24
CA LEU A 104 22.11 6.48 -5.25
C LEU A 104 22.77 5.26 -5.91
N ARG A 105 22.27 4.82 -7.05
CA ARG A 105 22.82 3.71 -7.83
C ARG A 105 23.99 4.12 -8.75
N GLY A 106 24.37 5.40 -8.78
CA GLY A 106 25.44 5.88 -9.67
C GLY A 106 25.05 5.86 -11.16
N SER A 107 23.76 6.01 -11.48
CA SER A 107 23.28 5.97 -12.87
C SER A 107 23.68 7.23 -13.63
N LYS A 108 24.26 7.04 -14.83
CA LYS A 108 24.62 8.11 -15.77
C LYS A 108 23.50 8.39 -16.79
N ALA A 109 22.25 8.14 -16.41
CA ALA A 109 21.12 8.35 -17.29
C ALA A 109 20.97 9.83 -17.68
N GLN A 110 20.64 10.08 -18.95
CA GLN A 110 20.55 11.44 -19.51
C GLN A 110 19.50 12.32 -18.79
N ASP A 111 18.47 11.73 -18.24
CA ASP A 111 17.41 12.42 -17.48
C ASP A 111 17.89 12.97 -16.12
N LEU A 112 19.13 12.69 -15.71
CA LEU A 112 19.79 13.23 -14.52
C LEU A 112 20.79 14.33 -14.84
N SER A 113 21.12 14.60 -16.10
CA SER A 113 22.22 15.49 -16.51
C SER A 113 22.11 16.90 -15.91
N TYR A 114 20.90 17.42 -15.72
CA TYR A 114 20.66 18.74 -15.13
C TYR A 114 21.01 18.84 -13.64
N LEU A 115 21.14 17.70 -12.94
CA LEU A 115 21.54 17.64 -11.53
C LEU A 115 23.04 17.57 -11.33
N ASN A 116 23.83 17.39 -12.40
CA ASN A 116 25.26 17.04 -12.30
C ASN A 116 25.49 15.91 -11.27
N PRO A 117 24.88 14.72 -11.45
CA PRO A 117 24.80 13.73 -10.40
C PRO A 117 26.15 13.28 -9.86
N GLU A 118 27.20 13.27 -10.72
CA GLU A 118 28.58 12.90 -10.32
C GLU A 118 29.20 13.88 -9.31
N SER A 119 28.68 15.11 -9.20
CA SER A 119 29.11 16.08 -8.20
C SER A 119 28.43 15.95 -6.85
N LEU A 120 27.35 15.13 -6.77
CA LEU A 120 26.61 14.94 -5.53
C LEU A 120 27.34 13.95 -4.61
N PRO A 121 27.53 14.28 -3.31
CA PRO A 121 28.16 13.37 -2.35
C PRO A 121 27.45 12.00 -2.23
N SER A 122 26.15 11.96 -2.50
CA SER A 122 25.33 10.74 -2.44
C SER A 122 25.36 9.91 -3.73
N PHE A 123 26.06 10.34 -4.77
CA PHE A 123 26.14 9.62 -6.05
C PHE A 123 26.83 8.27 -5.89
N GLY A 124 26.16 7.20 -6.25
CA GLY A 124 26.71 5.84 -6.21
C GLY A 124 26.89 5.24 -4.82
N MET A 125 26.37 5.88 -3.74
CA MET A 125 26.50 5.35 -2.37
C MET A 125 25.88 3.97 -2.18
N LEU A 126 24.93 3.58 -3.04
CA LEU A 126 24.17 2.33 -2.97
C LEU A 126 24.24 1.57 -4.32
N ASP A 127 25.36 1.60 -5.01
CA ASP A 127 25.55 0.96 -6.32
C ASP A 127 25.37 -0.57 -6.26
N GLU A 128 25.79 -1.20 -5.18
CA GLU A 128 25.63 -2.64 -4.95
C GLU A 128 24.22 -3.03 -4.44
N VAL A 129 23.44 -2.08 -3.92
CA VAL A 129 22.11 -2.36 -3.37
C VAL A 129 21.09 -2.52 -4.50
N PRO A 130 20.28 -3.59 -4.51
CA PRO A 130 19.23 -3.74 -5.51
C PRO A 130 18.24 -2.58 -5.51
N GLU A 131 17.91 -2.06 -6.69
CA GLU A 131 16.97 -0.94 -6.86
C GLU A 131 15.65 -1.14 -6.11
N ALA A 132 15.14 -2.36 -6.16
CA ALA A 132 13.92 -2.72 -5.46
C ALA A 132 14.01 -2.52 -3.93
N ARG A 133 15.18 -2.77 -3.34
CA ARG A 133 15.42 -2.55 -1.90
C ARG A 133 15.41 -1.06 -1.58
N ILE A 134 16.08 -0.25 -2.38
CA ILE A 134 16.11 1.20 -2.19
C ILE A 134 14.69 1.78 -2.30
N ARG A 135 13.89 1.30 -3.26
CA ARG A 135 12.48 1.70 -3.41
C ARG A 135 11.61 1.29 -2.22
N ASP A 136 11.82 0.07 -1.69
CA ASP A 136 11.10 -0.40 -0.51
C ASP A 136 11.41 0.48 0.71
N VAL A 137 12.70 0.80 0.95
CA VAL A 137 13.13 1.68 2.05
C VAL A 137 12.56 3.09 1.89
N LEU A 138 12.67 3.68 0.69
CA LEU A 138 12.14 5.02 0.41
C LEU A 138 10.63 5.10 0.65
N SER A 139 9.88 4.10 0.21
CA SER A 139 8.44 4.00 0.44
C SER A 139 8.10 3.87 1.93
N GLN A 140 8.87 3.06 2.67
CA GLN A 140 8.65 2.88 4.10
C GLN A 140 9.01 4.14 4.89
N MET A 141 10.11 4.82 4.55
CA MET A 141 10.50 6.09 5.16
C MET A 141 9.44 7.18 4.96
N ALA A 142 8.76 7.19 3.80
CA ALA A 142 7.65 8.10 3.56
C ALA A 142 6.44 7.74 4.44
N THR A 143 6.14 6.46 4.61
CA THR A 143 5.06 5.99 5.49
C THR A 143 5.33 6.33 6.97
N ASP A 144 6.59 6.19 7.41
CA ASP A 144 6.98 6.40 8.79
C ASP A 144 7.25 7.88 9.13
N GLY A 145 7.09 8.78 8.15
CA GLY A 145 7.20 10.22 8.35
C GLY A 145 8.62 10.78 8.33
N PHE A 146 9.62 10.00 7.92
CA PHE A 146 10.98 10.52 7.66
C PHE A 146 11.05 11.31 6.36
N LEU A 147 10.24 10.93 5.39
CA LEU A 147 10.10 11.61 4.10
C LEU A 147 8.65 11.98 3.84
N THR A 148 8.44 12.89 2.92
CA THR A 148 7.13 13.19 2.32
C THR A 148 7.21 13.01 0.82
N ILE A 149 6.12 12.57 0.21
CA ILE A 149 5.99 12.51 -1.24
C ILE A 149 4.84 13.44 -1.61
N ALA A 150 5.17 14.56 -2.26
CA ALA A 150 4.15 15.51 -2.68
C ALA A 150 3.20 14.85 -3.69
N GLU A 151 1.90 15.05 -3.49
CA GLU A 151 0.88 14.62 -4.46
C GLU A 151 0.89 15.58 -5.65
N GLY A 152 0.77 15.05 -6.87
CA GLY A 152 0.69 15.85 -8.08
C GLY A 152 1.18 15.10 -9.31
N ARG A 153 1.22 15.81 -10.44
CA ARG A 153 1.65 15.25 -11.73
C ARG A 153 3.11 14.75 -11.70
N LEU A 154 3.95 15.36 -10.86
CA LEU A 154 5.33 14.95 -10.63
C LEU A 154 5.55 14.85 -9.11
N PRO A 155 5.43 13.64 -8.53
CA PRO A 155 5.62 13.45 -7.11
C PRO A 155 7.08 13.75 -6.72
N ILE A 156 7.28 14.75 -5.87
CA ILE A 156 8.59 15.19 -5.37
C ILE A 156 8.77 14.62 -3.96
N VAL A 157 9.97 14.11 -3.68
CA VAL A 157 10.35 13.64 -2.36
C VAL A 157 10.96 14.77 -1.56
N GLY A 158 10.38 15.04 -0.39
CA GLY A 158 10.88 16.02 0.58
C GLY A 158 11.12 15.38 1.94
N PHE A 159 11.57 16.19 2.90
CA PHE A 159 11.72 15.78 4.27
C PHE A 159 10.38 15.76 5.01
N GLY A 160 10.16 14.71 5.79
CA GLY A 160 9.05 14.58 6.69
C GLY A 160 9.35 15.14 8.10
N PRO A 161 8.37 15.13 9.00
CA PRO A 161 8.51 15.67 10.36
C PRO A 161 9.58 14.95 11.19
N ARG A 162 9.89 13.70 10.86
CA ARG A 162 10.89 12.88 11.57
C ARG A 162 12.25 12.84 10.87
N ALA A 163 12.46 13.62 9.83
CA ALA A 163 13.69 13.58 9.03
C ALA A 163 14.97 13.79 9.86
N ALA A 164 14.91 14.67 10.88
CA ALA A 164 16.05 14.96 11.75
C ALA A 164 16.57 13.73 12.52
N GLU A 165 15.71 12.73 12.76
CA GLU A 165 16.11 11.50 13.44
C GLU A 165 17.13 10.69 12.62
N THR A 166 17.10 10.78 11.29
CA THR A 166 17.97 10.00 10.40
C THR A 166 19.46 10.35 10.49
N VAL A 167 19.79 11.54 11.03
CA VAL A 167 21.18 12.01 11.23
C VAL A 167 21.68 11.75 12.65
N ALA A 168 20.82 11.33 13.58
CA ALA A 168 21.20 11.01 14.93
C ALA A 168 22.15 9.79 14.98
N PRO A 169 23.18 9.78 15.83
CA PRO A 169 24.10 8.65 15.92
C PRO A 169 23.43 7.34 16.29
N GLU A 170 22.41 7.40 17.14
CA GLU A 170 21.60 6.28 17.64
C GLU A 170 20.51 5.83 16.67
N PHE A 171 20.37 6.48 15.53
CA PHE A 171 19.34 6.12 14.55
C PHE A 171 19.54 4.70 14.05
N HIS A 172 18.53 3.89 14.26
CA HIS A 172 18.43 2.51 13.76
C HIS A 172 17.10 2.33 13.04
N TYR A 173 17.16 1.67 11.88
CA TYR A 173 15.97 1.53 11.04
C TYR A 173 15.87 0.14 10.44
N ASP A 174 14.82 -0.57 10.85
CA ASP A 174 14.48 -1.90 10.37
C ASP A 174 13.21 -1.87 9.51
N ILE A 175 13.20 -2.68 8.48
CA ILE A 175 11.98 -2.94 7.70
C ILE A 175 11.65 -4.43 7.71
N LYS A 176 10.37 -4.77 7.55
CA LYS A 176 9.95 -6.17 7.40
C LYS A 176 10.55 -6.79 6.15
N LYS A 177 11.05 -8.03 6.29
CA LYS A 177 11.49 -8.84 5.16
C LYS A 177 10.27 -9.36 4.41
N ILE A 178 9.90 -8.67 3.34
CA ILE A 178 8.81 -9.12 2.48
C ILE A 178 9.33 -10.27 1.61
N LYS A 179 8.77 -11.47 1.79
CA LYS A 179 8.97 -12.56 0.84
C LYS A 179 8.27 -12.16 -0.45
N ARG A 180 9.03 -11.76 -1.47
CA ARG A 180 8.46 -11.54 -2.80
C ARG A 180 8.03 -12.91 -3.31
N ALA A 181 6.73 -13.11 -3.48
CA ALA A 181 6.23 -14.23 -4.27
C ALA A 181 6.89 -14.12 -5.65
N ASP A 182 7.54 -15.21 -6.07
CA ASP A 182 8.25 -15.24 -7.34
C ASP A 182 7.37 -14.69 -8.46
N ALA A 183 7.88 -13.69 -9.18
CA ALA A 183 7.16 -13.02 -10.26
C ALA A 183 6.72 -14.00 -11.38
N ARG A 184 7.27 -15.22 -11.39
CA ARG A 184 6.86 -16.32 -12.26
C ARG A 184 5.51 -16.96 -11.88
N ALA A 185 5.11 -16.89 -10.60
CA ALA A 185 3.83 -17.43 -10.14
C ALA A 185 2.62 -16.56 -10.52
N ARG A 186 2.84 -15.32 -11.00
CA ARG A 186 1.76 -14.40 -11.39
C ARG A 186 1.27 -14.55 -12.83
N ARG A 187 1.71 -15.57 -13.58
CA ARG A 187 1.31 -15.75 -15.00
C ARG A 187 0.21 -16.77 -15.25
N THR A 188 -0.34 -17.36 -14.22
CA THR A 188 -1.63 -18.04 -14.31
C THR A 188 -2.55 -17.40 -13.28
N PRO A 189 -3.68 -16.80 -13.68
CA PRO A 189 -4.76 -16.58 -12.74
C PRO A 189 -5.39 -17.96 -12.48
N ASP A 190 -4.70 -18.79 -11.70
CA ASP A 190 -5.36 -19.88 -11.03
C ASP A 190 -6.11 -19.23 -9.86
N VAL A 191 -7.33 -18.84 -10.17
CA VAL A 191 -8.36 -18.56 -9.18
C VAL A 191 -8.76 -19.94 -8.62
N SER A 192 -7.85 -20.58 -7.92
CA SER A 192 -8.21 -21.59 -6.94
C SER A 192 -8.68 -20.84 -5.70
N THR A 193 -9.92 -20.37 -5.76
CA THR A 193 -10.77 -20.28 -4.58
C THR A 193 -10.56 -21.58 -3.80
N PRO A 194 -10.33 -21.52 -2.46
CA PRO A 194 -10.34 -22.74 -1.67
C PRO A 194 -11.63 -23.47 -2.01
N ALA A 195 -11.48 -24.73 -2.40
CA ALA A 195 -12.59 -25.60 -2.72
C ALA A 195 -13.47 -25.71 -1.47
N VAL A 196 -14.40 -24.83 -1.32
CA VAL A 196 -15.65 -25.13 -0.63
C VAL A 196 -16.25 -26.25 -1.46
N GLY A 197 -16.45 -27.41 -0.83
CA GLY A 197 -16.80 -28.66 -1.45
C GLY A 197 -17.62 -28.51 -2.73
N SER A 198 -17.25 -29.25 -3.75
CA SER A 198 -17.92 -29.28 -5.05
C SER A 198 -19.39 -29.62 -4.86
N TYR A 199 -20.18 -28.57 -4.68
CA TYR A 199 -21.64 -28.69 -4.75
C TYR A 199 -21.99 -28.90 -6.21
N VAL A 200 -22.53 -30.05 -6.51
CA VAL A 200 -23.19 -30.34 -7.78
C VAL A 200 -24.63 -29.85 -7.63
N PRO A 201 -25.05 -28.79 -8.37
CA PRO A 201 -26.42 -28.31 -8.28
C PRO A 201 -27.37 -29.43 -8.65
N ASP A 202 -28.38 -29.70 -7.82
CA ASP A 202 -29.53 -30.53 -8.17
C ASP A 202 -30.48 -29.74 -9.08
N ASP A 203 -31.25 -30.40 -9.92
CA ASP A 203 -32.26 -29.78 -10.80
C ASP A 203 -33.27 -28.90 -10.02
N GLY A 204 -33.54 -29.24 -8.76
CA GLY A 204 -34.39 -28.47 -7.86
C GLY A 204 -33.79 -27.11 -7.48
N ASP A 205 -32.48 -27.07 -7.29
CA ASP A 205 -31.73 -25.88 -6.89
C ASP A 205 -31.66 -24.84 -8.02
N GLU A 206 -31.51 -25.29 -9.26
CA GLU A 206 -31.51 -24.38 -10.41
C GLU A 206 -32.93 -23.80 -10.62
N ALA A 207 -33.98 -24.58 -10.45
CA ALA A 207 -35.34 -24.07 -10.56
C ALA A 207 -35.66 -23.02 -9.48
N LEU A 208 -35.19 -23.21 -8.24
CA LEU A 208 -35.32 -22.24 -7.16
C LEU A 208 -34.49 -20.98 -7.44
N PHE A 209 -33.28 -21.14 -7.93
CA PHE A 209 -32.42 -20.01 -8.33
C PHE A 209 -33.08 -19.12 -9.40
N GLN A 210 -33.70 -19.73 -10.41
CA GLN A 210 -34.40 -18.98 -11.46
C GLN A 210 -35.62 -18.23 -10.92
N LYS A 211 -36.36 -18.81 -9.96
CA LYS A 211 -37.47 -18.13 -9.28
C LYS A 211 -37.00 -16.93 -8.47
N LEU A 212 -35.91 -17.08 -7.70
CA LEU A 212 -35.31 -15.99 -6.93
C LEU A 212 -34.78 -14.89 -7.86
N ARG A 213 -34.22 -15.26 -9.00
CA ARG A 213 -33.73 -14.31 -10.01
C ARG A 213 -34.87 -13.49 -10.63
N ALA A 214 -36.01 -14.14 -10.93
CA ALA A 214 -37.19 -13.45 -11.44
C ALA A 214 -37.77 -12.49 -10.39
N LEU A 215 -37.94 -12.92 -9.14
CA LEU A 215 -38.39 -12.10 -8.04
C LEU A 215 -37.48 -10.86 -7.84
N ARG A 216 -36.16 -11.06 -7.84
CA ARG A 216 -35.21 -9.96 -7.77
C ARG A 216 -35.39 -8.93 -8.89
N LEU A 217 -35.66 -9.40 -10.11
CA LEU A 217 -35.86 -8.53 -11.26
C LEU A 217 -37.14 -7.67 -11.08
N ASP A 218 -38.20 -8.23 -10.54
CA ASP A 218 -39.46 -7.52 -10.29
C ASP A 218 -39.26 -6.47 -9.18
N ILE A 219 -38.61 -6.82 -8.08
CA ILE A 219 -38.25 -5.86 -7.01
C ILE A 219 -37.36 -4.75 -7.55
N ALA A 220 -36.37 -5.07 -8.40
CA ALA A 220 -35.49 -4.10 -9.00
C ALA A 220 -36.22 -3.09 -9.89
N ARG A 221 -37.24 -3.56 -10.64
CA ARG A 221 -38.11 -2.71 -11.45
C ARG A 221 -38.97 -1.78 -10.59
N GLU A 222 -39.58 -2.29 -9.53
CA GLU A 222 -40.35 -1.47 -8.58
C GLU A 222 -39.49 -0.39 -7.92
N LEU A 223 -38.26 -0.72 -7.58
CA LEU A 223 -37.30 0.23 -6.96
C LEU A 223 -36.61 1.17 -7.97
N GLY A 224 -36.78 0.96 -9.28
CA GLY A 224 -36.08 1.70 -10.32
C GLY A 224 -34.56 1.54 -10.25
N LYS A 225 -34.05 0.38 -9.79
CA LYS A 225 -32.62 0.12 -9.60
C LYS A 225 -32.17 -1.11 -10.38
N PRO A 226 -30.88 -1.19 -10.73
CA PRO A 226 -30.32 -2.40 -11.33
C PRO A 226 -30.46 -3.63 -10.43
N PRO A 227 -30.75 -4.84 -10.97
CA PRO A 227 -31.00 -6.05 -10.17
C PRO A 227 -29.87 -6.44 -9.21
N TYR A 228 -28.62 -6.19 -9.55
CA TYR A 228 -27.47 -6.52 -8.70
C TYR A 228 -27.38 -5.68 -7.42
N ILE A 229 -28.08 -4.54 -7.36
CA ILE A 229 -28.18 -3.70 -6.13
C ILE A 229 -29.11 -4.36 -5.11
N VAL A 230 -30.10 -5.13 -5.54
CA VAL A 230 -30.99 -5.85 -4.64
C VAL A 230 -30.25 -7.03 -4.03
N PHE A 231 -29.75 -7.95 -4.86
CA PHE A 231 -28.89 -9.08 -4.46
C PHE A 231 -27.99 -9.49 -5.63
N SER A 232 -26.75 -9.91 -5.33
CA SER A 232 -25.85 -10.50 -6.33
C SER A 232 -26.29 -11.92 -6.70
N ASP A 233 -25.90 -12.42 -7.87
CA ASP A 233 -26.16 -13.81 -8.26
C ASP A 233 -25.50 -14.82 -7.30
N LYS A 234 -24.35 -14.44 -6.70
CA LYS A 234 -23.68 -15.22 -5.67
C LYS A 234 -24.58 -15.36 -4.43
N THR A 235 -25.15 -14.26 -3.97
CA THR A 235 -26.08 -14.25 -2.81
C THR A 235 -27.31 -15.12 -3.07
N LEU A 236 -27.89 -15.05 -4.29
CA LEU A 236 -29.03 -15.90 -4.65
C LEU A 236 -28.64 -17.39 -4.67
N ARG A 237 -27.44 -17.72 -5.13
CA ARG A 237 -26.94 -19.11 -5.09
C ARG A 237 -26.69 -19.59 -3.66
N ASP A 238 -26.23 -18.73 -2.78
CA ASP A 238 -26.05 -19.06 -1.37
C ASP A 238 -27.41 -19.27 -0.66
N MET A 239 -28.45 -18.51 -1.03
CA MET A 239 -29.83 -18.70 -0.51
C MET A 239 -30.47 -20.03 -0.94
N VAL A 240 -30.11 -20.55 -2.10
CA VAL A 240 -30.60 -21.82 -2.60
C VAL A 240 -29.96 -23.01 -1.87
N ARG A 241 -28.82 -22.83 -1.25
CA ARG A 241 -28.06 -23.87 -0.54
C ARG A 241 -28.49 -24.10 0.92
N VAL A 242 -29.39 -23.29 1.43
CA VAL A 242 -29.90 -23.37 2.80
C VAL A 242 -31.16 -24.24 2.82
#